data_28af897b5bcc0e10c6ce1d92a2ee5d83
#
_entry.id   28af897b5bcc0e10c6ce1d92a2ee5d83
#
_cell.length_a   1.000
_cell.length_b   1.000
_cell.length_c   1.000
_cell.angle_alpha   90.00
_cell.angle_beta   90.00
_cell.angle_gamma   90.00
#
_symmetry.space_group_name_H-M   'P 1'
#
loop_
_entity.id
_entity.type
_entity.pdbx_description
1 polymer ?
#
loop_
_entity_poly.entity_id
_entity_poly.type
_entity_poly.pdbx_seq_one_letter_code
_entity_poly.pdbx_strand_id
1 'polypeptide(L)'
;MGAFFDSILRPLELAVAYIMVGFHSAFSTIGMNPGSGWTWALSIVGLVVVIRILLIPLFVKQIKASRGLQLIQPQMKAIQEKYKGKTDQASRQAMSQETMALYRETGTNPLASCLPILLQSPVFFALFRVLNGIGQGKTIGPLTDKLVAQADAATLFGAQISDTFIKADTTATRVLTVVLIILMSATTFTTQRQLMMKNMPASALDNPFAQQQKILLYVFPLIFAVSGVNFPIGVLIYWLTTNLWSMGQQFYVIRNNPQPDTPAYAAWEARQAAKRAKKNGGVDPEAPTQTIV
;
A
#
# COMPACT_ATOMS: atom_id res chain seq x y z
N MET A 1 22.98 10.00 -14.38
CA MET A 1 21.75 9.47 -13.74
C MET A 1 21.32 10.29 -12.51
N GLY A 2 22.25 10.76 -11.64
CA GLY A 2 21.88 11.55 -10.44
C GLY A 2 21.07 12.80 -10.73
N ALA A 3 21.53 13.66 -11.66
CA ALA A 3 20.85 14.92 -11.98
C ALA A 3 19.41 14.75 -12.53
N PHE A 4 19.14 13.69 -13.29
CA PHE A 4 17.79 13.37 -13.79
C PHE A 4 16.84 12.99 -12.63
N PHE A 5 17.30 12.13 -11.71
CA PHE A 5 16.52 11.78 -10.52
C PHE A 5 16.31 12.99 -9.61
N ASP A 6 17.31 13.85 -9.46
CA ASP A 6 17.19 15.06 -8.65
C ASP A 6 16.19 16.06 -9.23
N SER A 7 16.13 16.21 -10.56
CA SER A 7 15.15 17.11 -11.20
C SER A 7 13.70 16.62 -11.05
N ILE A 8 13.46 15.29 -11.03
CA ILE A 8 12.12 14.72 -10.81
C ILE A 8 11.74 14.73 -9.33
N LEU A 9 12.67 14.41 -8.44
CA LEU A 9 12.37 14.31 -7.01
C LEU A 9 12.26 15.66 -6.33
N ARG A 10 12.98 16.70 -6.80
CA ARG A 10 13.00 18.02 -6.17
C ARG A 10 11.62 18.65 -5.99
N PRO A 11 10.73 18.70 -7.01
CA PRO A 11 9.37 19.23 -6.82
C PRO A 11 8.55 18.41 -5.82
N LEU A 12 8.74 17.08 -5.76
CA LEU A 12 8.08 16.22 -4.78
C LEU A 12 8.63 16.43 -3.37
N GLU A 13 9.93 16.60 -3.21
CA GLU A 13 10.56 16.95 -1.93
C GLU A 13 10.02 18.28 -1.39
N LEU A 14 9.89 19.29 -2.26
CA LEU A 14 9.29 20.58 -1.90
C LEU A 14 7.84 20.41 -1.47
N ALA A 15 7.04 19.66 -2.24
CA ALA A 15 5.63 19.40 -1.89
C ALA A 15 5.51 18.70 -0.54
N VAL A 16 6.32 17.66 -0.29
CA VAL A 16 6.40 16.95 0.99
C VAL A 16 6.77 17.91 2.13
N ALA A 17 7.79 18.73 1.94
CA ALA A 17 8.24 19.69 2.95
C ALA A 17 7.17 20.75 3.25
N TYR A 18 6.50 21.32 2.22
CA TYR A 18 5.42 22.29 2.41
C TYR A 18 4.23 21.70 3.15
N ILE A 19 3.77 20.50 2.79
CA ILE A 19 2.64 19.85 3.46
C ILE A 19 2.99 19.52 4.90
N MET A 20 4.18 18.96 5.15
CA MET A 20 4.63 18.57 6.48
C MET A 20 4.78 19.80 7.40
N VAL A 21 5.42 20.88 6.93
CA VAL A 21 5.56 22.12 7.69
C VAL A 21 4.21 22.81 7.87
N GLY A 22 3.31 22.73 6.88
CA GLY A 22 1.94 23.24 7.00
C GLY A 22 1.18 22.58 8.16
N PHE A 23 1.22 21.25 8.26
CA PHE A 23 0.63 20.53 9.39
C PHE A 23 1.32 20.84 10.71
N HIS A 24 2.66 20.89 10.71
CA HIS A 24 3.43 21.26 11.90
C HIS A 24 3.01 22.64 12.43
N SER A 25 2.88 23.63 11.54
CA SER A 25 2.43 24.97 11.89
C SER A 25 0.97 24.97 12.41
N ALA A 26 0.08 24.24 11.72
CA ALA A 26 -1.32 24.12 12.14
C ALA A 26 -1.45 23.51 13.56
N PHE A 27 -0.74 22.40 13.82
CA PHE A 27 -0.74 21.78 15.14
C PHE A 27 -0.12 22.66 16.22
N SER A 28 0.93 23.39 15.87
CA SER A 28 1.55 24.37 16.78
C SER A 28 0.60 25.53 17.12
N THR A 29 -0.18 26.00 16.15
CA THR A 29 -1.17 27.09 16.35
C THR A 29 -2.31 26.66 17.25
N ILE A 30 -2.72 25.41 17.22
CA ILE A 30 -3.78 24.88 18.13
C ILE A 30 -3.24 24.47 19.50
N GLY A 31 -1.98 24.80 19.83
CA GLY A 31 -1.41 24.64 21.16
C GLY A 31 -0.50 23.43 21.36
N MET A 32 -0.19 22.66 20.34
CA MET A 32 0.82 21.59 20.46
C MET A 32 2.22 22.19 20.55
N ASN A 33 3.08 21.61 21.40
CA ASN A 33 4.47 22.05 21.50
C ASN A 33 5.21 21.79 20.17
N PRO A 34 5.74 22.84 19.49
CA PRO A 34 6.42 22.71 18.20
C PRO A 34 7.67 21.81 18.23
N GLY A 35 8.36 21.72 19.40
CA GLY A 35 9.52 20.83 19.58
C GLY A 35 9.16 19.40 19.93
N SER A 36 7.89 19.08 20.10
CA SER A 36 7.46 17.74 20.48
C SER A 36 7.51 16.77 19.30
N GLY A 37 8.02 15.56 19.54
CA GLY A 37 7.94 14.47 18.57
C GLY A 37 6.52 14.11 18.15
N TRP A 38 5.52 14.33 19.00
CA TRP A 38 4.12 14.15 18.64
C TRP A 38 3.66 15.11 17.56
N THR A 39 4.06 16.39 17.63
CA THR A 39 3.74 17.39 16.59
C THR A 39 4.32 16.99 15.25
N TRP A 40 5.56 16.54 15.22
CA TRP A 40 6.21 16.08 14.00
C TRP A 40 5.63 14.74 13.50
N ALA A 41 5.39 13.78 14.38
CA ALA A 41 4.77 12.51 14.01
C ALA A 41 3.36 12.69 13.39
N LEU A 42 2.52 13.54 14.02
CA LEU A 42 1.21 13.87 13.47
C LEU A 42 1.30 14.66 12.15
N SER A 43 2.33 15.48 11.97
CA SER A 43 2.57 16.17 10.69
C SER A 43 2.91 15.18 9.57
N ILE A 44 3.67 14.13 9.88
CA ILE A 44 3.94 13.03 8.94
C ILE A 44 2.64 12.26 8.65
N VAL A 45 1.81 11.99 9.66
CA VAL A 45 0.49 11.34 9.47
C VAL A 45 -0.40 12.20 8.57
N GLY A 46 -0.49 13.51 8.83
CA GLY A 46 -1.26 14.46 8.03
C GLY A 46 -0.79 14.50 6.58
N LEU A 47 0.51 14.53 6.36
CA LEU A 47 1.12 14.44 5.03
C LEU A 47 0.66 13.17 4.30
N VAL A 48 0.72 12.00 4.96
CA VAL A 48 0.28 10.73 4.36
C VAL A 48 -1.19 10.79 3.98
N VAL A 49 -2.04 11.30 4.87
CA VAL A 49 -3.49 11.42 4.63
C VAL A 49 -3.77 12.29 3.40
N VAL A 50 -3.12 13.45 3.27
CA VAL A 50 -3.28 14.32 2.09
C VAL A 50 -2.86 13.61 0.82
N ILE A 51 -1.67 13.00 0.79
CA ILE A 51 -1.18 12.28 -0.39
C ILE A 51 -2.15 11.15 -0.76
N ARG A 52 -2.65 10.40 0.22
CA ARG A 52 -3.58 9.30 -0.01
C ARG A 52 -4.92 9.76 -0.55
N ILE A 53 -5.46 10.88 -0.06
CA ILE A 53 -6.69 11.48 -0.57
C ILE A 53 -6.51 11.93 -2.03
N LEU A 54 -5.42 12.61 -2.34
CA LEU A 54 -5.11 13.05 -3.71
C LEU A 54 -4.96 11.88 -4.69
N LEU A 55 -4.47 10.73 -4.20
CA LEU A 55 -4.27 9.53 -5.01
C LEU A 55 -5.52 8.62 -5.10
N ILE A 56 -6.63 8.91 -4.40
CA ILE A 56 -7.86 8.10 -4.45
C ILE A 56 -8.32 7.82 -5.89
N PRO A 57 -8.48 8.84 -6.80
CA PRO A 57 -8.97 8.59 -8.15
C PRO A 57 -8.07 7.63 -8.94
N LEU A 58 -6.78 7.69 -8.69
CA LEU A 58 -5.80 6.82 -9.32
C LEU A 58 -5.88 5.39 -8.77
N PHE A 59 -6.05 5.21 -7.46
CA PHE A 59 -6.28 3.89 -6.85
C PHE A 59 -7.58 3.24 -7.36
N VAL A 60 -8.64 4.01 -7.57
CA VAL A 60 -9.88 3.49 -8.17
C VAL A 60 -9.63 2.97 -9.59
N LYS A 61 -8.85 3.69 -10.41
CA LYS A 61 -8.45 3.22 -11.75
C LYS A 61 -7.60 1.94 -11.67
N GLN A 62 -6.67 1.86 -10.73
CA GLN A 62 -5.83 0.67 -10.50
C GLN A 62 -6.67 -0.55 -10.10
N ILE A 63 -7.65 -0.38 -9.21
CA ILE A 63 -8.55 -1.46 -8.80
C ILE A 63 -9.33 -1.98 -10.01
N LYS A 64 -9.86 -1.09 -10.87
CA LYS A 64 -10.56 -1.48 -12.10
C LYS A 64 -9.65 -2.25 -13.05
N ALA A 65 -8.42 -1.78 -13.26
CA ALA A 65 -7.45 -2.44 -14.13
C ALA A 65 -7.02 -3.81 -13.59
N SER A 66 -6.80 -3.93 -12.28
CA SER A 66 -6.49 -5.21 -11.61
C SER A 66 -7.62 -6.23 -11.75
N ARG A 67 -8.88 -5.79 -11.73
CA ARG A 67 -10.04 -6.65 -11.99
C ARG A 67 -10.06 -7.18 -13.42
N GLY A 68 -9.76 -6.34 -14.41
CA GLY A 68 -9.64 -6.77 -15.80
C GLY A 68 -8.65 -7.93 -15.95
N LEU A 69 -7.48 -7.82 -15.31
CA LEU A 69 -6.48 -8.91 -15.30
C LEU A 69 -6.97 -10.20 -14.65
N GLN A 70 -7.82 -10.10 -13.63
CA GLN A 70 -8.33 -11.29 -12.95
C GLN A 70 -9.41 -12.03 -13.78
N LEU A 71 -10.19 -11.31 -14.58
CA LEU A 71 -11.18 -11.91 -15.48
C LEU A 71 -10.53 -12.79 -16.55
N ILE A 72 -9.32 -12.50 -16.96
CA ILE A 72 -8.57 -13.29 -17.98
C ILE A 72 -7.70 -14.39 -17.37
N GLN A 73 -7.68 -14.54 -16.05
CA GLN A 73 -6.88 -15.57 -15.35
C GLN A 73 -7.16 -17.00 -15.86
N PRO A 74 -8.41 -17.45 -16.12
CA PRO A 74 -8.66 -18.79 -16.68
C PRO A 74 -8.00 -18.98 -18.05
N GLN A 75 -8.03 -17.98 -18.93
CA GLN A 75 -7.42 -18.00 -20.24
C GLN A 75 -5.88 -18.02 -20.13
N MET A 76 -5.33 -17.22 -19.20
CA MET A 76 -3.89 -17.27 -18.89
C MET A 76 -3.45 -18.65 -18.41
N LYS A 77 -4.25 -19.31 -17.57
CA LYS A 77 -3.97 -20.66 -17.10
C LYS A 77 -3.97 -21.66 -18.26
N ALA A 78 -4.92 -21.58 -19.17
CA ALA A 78 -5.00 -22.43 -20.35
C ALA A 78 -3.74 -22.29 -21.24
N ILE A 79 -3.27 -21.06 -21.47
CA ILE A 79 -2.01 -20.82 -22.20
C ILE A 79 -0.83 -21.46 -21.46
N GLN A 80 -0.71 -21.27 -20.15
CA GLN A 80 0.37 -21.85 -19.35
C GLN A 80 0.34 -23.40 -19.38
N GLU A 81 -0.83 -24.01 -19.28
CA GLU A 81 -0.98 -25.46 -19.38
C GLU A 81 -0.61 -26.03 -20.76
N LYS A 82 -0.92 -25.32 -21.85
CA LYS A 82 -0.56 -25.67 -23.23
C LYS A 82 0.97 -25.78 -23.42
N TYR A 83 1.72 -24.96 -22.69
CA TYR A 83 3.19 -24.93 -22.76
C TYR A 83 3.89 -25.58 -21.57
N LYS A 84 3.13 -26.20 -20.66
CA LYS A 84 3.67 -26.88 -19.47
C LYS A 84 4.63 -28.00 -19.88
N GLY A 85 5.83 -28.00 -19.30
CA GLY A 85 6.87 -29.00 -19.60
C GLY A 85 7.71 -28.72 -20.85
N LYS A 86 7.35 -27.74 -21.67
CA LYS A 86 8.14 -27.32 -22.83
C LYS A 86 9.18 -26.30 -22.39
N THR A 87 10.46 -26.65 -22.45
CA THR A 87 11.57 -25.80 -21.97
C THR A 87 12.37 -25.14 -23.09
N ASP A 88 12.08 -25.51 -24.37
CA ASP A 88 12.72 -24.98 -25.54
C ASP A 88 12.39 -23.49 -25.74
N GLN A 89 13.33 -22.78 -26.40
CA GLN A 89 13.21 -21.34 -26.60
C GLN A 89 12.01 -20.96 -27.48
N ALA A 90 11.71 -21.78 -28.49
CA ALA A 90 10.57 -21.55 -29.39
C ALA A 90 9.23 -21.61 -28.65
N SER A 91 9.04 -22.60 -27.77
CA SER A 91 7.85 -22.73 -26.94
C SER A 91 7.70 -21.58 -25.94
N ARG A 92 8.79 -21.12 -25.33
CA ARG A 92 8.76 -19.94 -24.44
C ARG A 92 8.37 -18.67 -25.19
N GLN A 93 8.88 -18.50 -26.40
CA GLN A 93 8.56 -17.36 -27.25
C GLN A 93 7.10 -17.39 -27.71
N ALA A 94 6.59 -18.57 -28.11
CA ALA A 94 5.19 -18.77 -28.49
C ALA A 94 4.24 -18.49 -27.31
N MET A 95 4.54 -18.98 -26.11
CA MET A 95 3.77 -18.70 -24.89
C MET A 95 3.74 -17.19 -24.60
N SER A 96 4.86 -16.49 -24.73
CA SER A 96 4.93 -15.04 -24.53
C SER A 96 4.07 -14.29 -25.55
N GLN A 97 4.11 -14.71 -26.82
CA GLN A 97 3.31 -14.11 -27.89
C GLN A 97 1.81 -14.32 -27.66
N GLU A 98 1.37 -15.55 -27.33
CA GLU A 98 -0.04 -15.82 -27.02
C GLU A 98 -0.52 -15.04 -25.79
N THR A 99 0.32 -14.93 -24.76
CA THR A 99 0.02 -14.12 -23.58
C THR A 99 -0.15 -12.65 -23.94
N MET A 100 0.75 -12.10 -24.76
CA MET A 100 0.63 -10.69 -25.20
C MET A 100 -0.55 -10.46 -26.14
N ALA A 101 -0.90 -11.44 -26.97
CA ALA A 101 -2.10 -11.40 -27.80
C ALA A 101 -3.37 -11.33 -26.94
N LEU A 102 -3.46 -12.20 -25.93
CA LEU A 102 -4.57 -12.21 -24.97
C LEU A 102 -4.74 -10.84 -24.27
N TYR A 103 -3.64 -10.20 -23.82
CA TYR A 103 -3.70 -8.86 -23.23
C TYR A 103 -4.23 -7.80 -24.20
N ARG A 104 -3.83 -7.89 -25.49
CA ARG A 104 -4.30 -6.96 -26.53
C ARG A 104 -5.77 -7.16 -26.86
N GLU A 105 -6.21 -8.41 -27.03
CA GLU A 105 -7.60 -8.76 -27.33
C GLU A 105 -8.56 -8.35 -26.22
N THR A 106 -8.16 -8.50 -24.98
CA THR A 106 -8.97 -8.17 -23.81
C THR A 106 -8.84 -6.71 -23.37
N GLY A 107 -7.95 -5.93 -23.99
CA GLY A 107 -7.67 -4.55 -23.60
C GLY A 107 -7.08 -4.40 -22.19
N THR A 108 -6.49 -5.48 -21.64
CA THR A 108 -5.90 -5.48 -20.30
C THR A 108 -4.42 -5.12 -20.34
N ASN A 109 -3.95 -4.44 -19.29
CA ASN A 109 -2.55 -4.04 -19.19
C ASN A 109 -1.83 -4.89 -18.12
N PRO A 110 -0.80 -5.67 -18.49
CA PRO A 110 -0.03 -6.47 -17.52
C PRO A 110 0.66 -5.63 -16.45
N LEU A 111 0.99 -4.37 -16.75
CA LEU A 111 1.63 -3.45 -15.80
C LEU A 111 0.67 -2.91 -14.74
N ALA A 112 -0.64 -3.15 -14.86
CA ALA A 112 -1.63 -2.67 -13.89
C ALA A 112 -1.39 -3.18 -12.46
N SER A 113 -0.83 -4.38 -12.32
CA SER A 113 -0.50 -4.98 -11.02
C SER A 113 0.69 -4.32 -10.32
N CYS A 114 1.67 -3.80 -11.07
CA CYS A 114 2.86 -3.14 -10.52
C CYS A 114 2.73 -1.61 -10.48
N LEU A 115 1.71 -1.05 -11.10
CA LEU A 115 1.47 0.39 -11.14
C LEU A 115 1.43 1.06 -9.75
N PRO A 116 0.85 0.44 -8.69
CA PRO A 116 0.90 0.99 -7.34
C PRO A 116 2.33 1.23 -6.83
N ILE A 117 3.24 0.29 -7.09
CA ILE A 117 4.64 0.39 -6.66
C ILE A 117 5.35 1.50 -7.43
N LEU A 118 5.16 1.55 -8.76
CA LEU A 118 5.78 2.57 -9.62
C LEU A 118 5.34 3.98 -9.23
N LEU A 119 4.07 4.16 -8.89
CA LEU A 119 3.52 5.44 -8.50
C LEU A 119 3.94 5.87 -7.09
N GLN A 120 3.99 4.91 -6.16
CA GLN A 120 4.37 5.16 -4.78
C GLN A 120 5.87 5.44 -4.64
N SER A 121 6.72 4.88 -5.50
CA SER A 121 8.18 5.00 -5.38
C SER A 121 8.70 6.43 -5.38
N PRO A 122 8.30 7.35 -6.29
CA PRO A 122 8.78 8.73 -6.26
C PRO A 122 8.38 9.46 -4.99
N VAL A 123 7.14 9.24 -4.50
CA VAL A 123 6.65 9.84 -3.26
C VAL A 123 7.45 9.32 -2.05
N PHE A 124 7.70 8.01 -2.02
CA PHE A 124 8.52 7.40 -0.97
C PHE A 124 9.95 7.96 -0.96
N PHE A 125 10.60 8.03 -2.11
CA PHE A 125 11.97 8.56 -2.21
C PHE A 125 12.05 10.03 -1.84
N ALA A 126 11.10 10.85 -2.26
CA ALA A 126 11.05 12.26 -1.87
C ALA A 126 10.92 12.42 -0.35
N LEU A 127 9.98 11.69 0.27
CA LEU A 127 9.79 11.71 1.71
C LEU A 127 11.01 11.17 2.46
N PHE A 128 11.58 10.06 2.00
CA PHE A 128 12.80 9.51 2.59
C PHE A 128 13.94 10.52 2.56
N ARG A 129 14.14 11.22 1.43
CA ARG A 129 15.18 12.26 1.31
C ARG A 129 14.92 13.44 2.24
N VAL A 130 13.68 13.88 2.40
CA VAL A 130 13.31 14.96 3.34
C VAL A 130 13.59 14.53 4.77
N LEU A 131 13.06 13.39 5.22
CA LEU A 131 13.20 12.92 6.61
C LEU A 131 14.66 12.54 6.95
N ASN A 132 15.35 11.87 6.05
CA ASN A 132 16.76 11.55 6.24
C ASN A 132 17.65 12.82 6.17
N GLY A 133 17.22 13.82 5.41
CA GLY A 133 17.85 15.13 5.32
C GLY A 133 17.78 15.90 6.63
N ILE A 134 16.71 15.79 7.39
CA ILE A 134 16.56 16.39 8.73
C ILE A 134 17.70 15.93 9.64
N GLY A 135 17.92 14.61 9.77
CA GLY A 135 19.01 14.05 10.59
C GLY A 135 20.43 14.36 10.06
N GLN A 136 20.55 15.00 8.87
CA GLN A 136 21.80 15.48 8.29
C GLN A 136 21.90 17.01 8.30
N GLY A 137 20.97 17.72 8.93
CA GLY A 137 20.94 19.18 8.97
C GLY A 137 20.60 19.86 7.63
N LYS A 138 19.98 19.14 6.67
CA LYS A 138 19.69 19.68 5.34
C LYS A 138 18.37 20.44 5.31
N THR A 139 18.41 21.66 4.79
CA THR A 139 17.22 22.49 4.54
C THR A 139 16.60 22.17 3.18
N ILE A 140 15.25 22.10 3.13
CA ILE A 140 14.49 21.84 1.90
C ILE A 140 13.23 22.72 1.91
N GLY A 141 13.18 23.71 1.04
CA GLY A 141 12.04 24.62 0.92
C GLY A 141 11.69 25.31 2.25
N PRO A 142 10.50 25.09 2.82
CA PRO A 142 10.06 25.71 4.07
C PRO A 142 10.74 25.13 5.32
N LEU A 143 11.47 24.01 5.21
CA LEU A 143 12.27 23.44 6.30
C LEU A 143 13.56 24.29 6.46
N THR A 144 13.45 25.36 7.24
CA THR A 144 14.57 26.23 7.61
C THR A 144 15.50 25.53 8.59
N ASP A 145 16.74 26.08 8.80
CA ASP A 145 17.70 25.56 9.78
C ASP A 145 17.06 25.38 11.17
N LYS A 146 16.24 26.35 11.60
CA LYS A 146 15.52 26.30 12.87
C LYS A 146 14.55 25.11 12.94
N LEU A 147 13.77 24.89 11.89
CA LEU A 147 12.79 23.78 11.85
C LEU A 147 13.50 22.43 11.72
N VAL A 148 14.59 22.36 10.98
CA VAL A 148 15.40 21.14 10.86
C VAL A 148 16.01 20.78 12.20
N ALA A 149 16.64 21.72 12.91
CA ALA A 149 17.19 21.49 14.25
C ALA A 149 16.11 21.09 15.26
N GLN A 150 14.93 21.70 15.17
CA GLN A 150 13.78 21.36 16.02
C GLN A 150 13.23 19.96 15.73
N ALA A 151 13.13 19.56 14.46
CA ALA A 151 12.68 18.24 14.05
C ALA A 151 13.69 17.15 14.42
N ASP A 152 14.98 17.45 14.29
CA ASP A 152 16.05 16.53 14.65
C ASP A 152 16.09 16.25 16.15
N ALA A 153 15.93 17.31 16.98
CA ALA A 153 15.88 17.20 18.43
C ALA A 153 14.54 16.63 18.97
N ALA A 154 13.51 16.50 18.13
CA ALA A 154 12.18 16.08 18.54
C ALA A 154 12.14 14.60 18.93
N THR A 155 11.62 14.30 20.13
CA THR A 155 11.55 12.93 20.64
C THR A 155 10.11 12.44 20.77
N LEU A 156 9.88 11.20 20.36
CA LEU A 156 8.63 10.44 20.54
C LEU A 156 8.90 9.25 21.46
N PHE A 157 8.26 9.17 22.62
CA PHE A 157 8.55 8.15 23.63
C PHE A 157 10.04 8.07 24.05
N GLY A 158 10.74 9.20 24.04
CA GLY A 158 12.18 9.26 24.34
C GLY A 158 13.11 8.86 23.19
N ALA A 159 12.57 8.58 21.99
CA ALA A 159 13.33 8.25 20.79
C ALA A 159 13.31 9.44 19.81
N GLN A 160 14.45 9.86 19.29
CA GLN A 160 14.53 10.89 18.27
C GLN A 160 13.92 10.41 16.95
N ILE A 161 13.12 11.26 16.28
CA ILE A 161 12.41 10.91 15.05
C ILE A 161 13.38 10.72 13.86
N SER A 162 14.51 11.42 13.89
CA SER A 162 15.59 11.34 12.89
C SER A 162 16.51 10.13 13.07
N ASP A 163 16.48 9.48 14.25
CA ASP A 163 17.35 8.35 14.56
C ASP A 163 16.95 7.07 13.86
N THR A 164 17.97 6.22 13.63
CA THR A 164 17.81 4.84 13.13
C THR A 164 18.17 3.85 14.24
N PHE A 165 17.69 2.59 14.14
CA PHE A 165 18.04 1.53 15.09
C PHE A 165 19.57 1.35 15.22
N ILE A 166 20.29 1.40 14.11
CA ILE A 166 21.74 1.12 14.07
C ILE A 166 22.55 2.24 14.72
N LYS A 167 22.11 3.50 14.54
CA LYS A 167 22.78 4.69 15.08
C LYS A 167 22.23 5.13 16.43
N ALA A 168 21.29 4.36 17.01
CA ALA A 168 20.60 4.73 18.23
C ALA A 168 21.54 4.72 19.45
N ASP A 169 21.63 5.85 20.11
CA ASP A 169 22.33 5.99 21.39
C ASP A 169 21.42 5.58 22.57
N THR A 170 20.10 5.55 22.37
CA THR A 170 19.12 5.26 23.40
C THR A 170 18.40 3.91 23.20
N THR A 171 18.10 3.22 24.30
CA THR A 171 17.25 2.02 24.28
C THR A 171 15.85 2.35 23.77
N ALA A 172 15.33 3.56 24.04
CA ALA A 172 14.01 4.02 23.58
C ALA A 172 13.91 3.97 22.05
N THR A 173 14.91 4.47 21.32
CA THR A 173 14.97 4.42 19.86
C THR A 173 14.92 2.98 19.34
N ARG A 174 15.70 2.07 19.94
CA ARG A 174 15.72 0.66 19.53
C ARG A 174 14.37 -0.01 19.77
N VAL A 175 13.78 0.18 20.94
CA VAL A 175 12.47 -0.40 21.29
C VAL A 175 11.37 0.15 20.35
N LEU A 176 11.30 1.47 20.15
CA LEU A 176 10.29 2.07 19.27
C LEU A 176 10.45 1.59 17.83
N THR A 177 11.68 1.49 17.31
CA THR A 177 11.95 0.96 15.97
C THR A 177 11.43 -0.48 15.82
N VAL A 178 11.74 -1.36 16.79
CA VAL A 178 11.27 -2.76 16.77
C VAL A 178 9.75 -2.83 16.80
N VAL A 179 9.09 -2.04 17.66
CA VAL A 179 7.63 -1.97 17.74
C VAL A 179 7.03 -1.52 16.40
N LEU A 180 7.57 -0.47 15.78
CA LEU A 180 7.10 0.02 14.48
C LEU A 180 7.29 -1.03 13.37
N ILE A 181 8.43 -1.73 13.34
CA ILE A 181 8.69 -2.81 12.38
C ILE A 181 7.68 -3.95 12.57
N ILE A 182 7.40 -4.37 13.81
CA ILE A 182 6.41 -5.43 14.10
C ILE A 182 5.02 -5.00 13.62
N LEU A 183 4.59 -3.78 13.96
CA LEU A 183 3.29 -3.25 13.53
C LEU A 183 3.19 -3.13 12.00
N MET A 184 4.26 -2.68 11.35
CA MET A 184 4.38 -2.62 9.90
C MET A 184 4.25 -4.01 9.26
N SER A 185 4.98 -4.99 9.77
CA SER A 185 4.95 -6.36 9.29
C SER A 185 3.58 -7.00 9.49
N ALA A 186 2.96 -6.80 10.65
CA ALA A 186 1.64 -7.31 10.98
C ALA A 186 0.55 -6.70 10.08
N THR A 187 0.58 -5.38 9.86
CA THR A 187 -0.39 -4.69 8.99
C THR A 187 -0.23 -5.09 7.53
N THR A 188 1.01 -5.21 7.03
CA THR A 188 1.30 -5.68 5.67
C THR A 188 0.83 -7.11 5.49
N PHE A 189 1.19 -8.02 6.40
CA PHE A 189 0.76 -9.42 6.37
C PHE A 189 -0.77 -9.54 6.37
N THR A 190 -1.45 -8.82 7.27
CA THR A 190 -2.91 -8.84 7.39
C THR A 190 -3.57 -8.35 6.10
N THR A 191 -3.09 -7.26 5.51
CA THR A 191 -3.62 -6.69 4.26
C THR A 191 -3.44 -7.67 3.10
N GLN A 192 -2.26 -8.24 2.93
CA GLN A 192 -1.98 -9.22 1.87
C GLN A 192 -2.78 -10.50 2.04
N ARG A 193 -2.87 -11.02 3.26
CA ARG A 193 -3.68 -12.21 3.56
C ARG A 193 -5.15 -11.97 3.26
N GLN A 194 -5.72 -10.82 3.64
CA GLN A 194 -7.12 -10.49 3.34
C GLN A 194 -7.36 -10.42 1.84
N LEU A 195 -6.45 -9.82 1.08
CA LEU A 195 -6.54 -9.74 -0.38
C LEU A 195 -6.56 -11.13 -1.00
N MET A 196 -5.64 -12.01 -0.61
CA MET A 196 -5.53 -13.37 -1.15
C MET A 196 -6.71 -14.27 -0.74
N MET A 197 -7.07 -14.30 0.55
CA MET A 197 -8.04 -15.25 1.06
C MET A 197 -9.50 -14.85 0.81
N LYS A 198 -9.78 -13.55 0.71
CA LYS A 198 -11.16 -13.05 0.60
C LYS A 198 -11.52 -12.51 -0.77
N ASN A 199 -10.55 -12.04 -1.53
CA ASN A 199 -10.80 -11.28 -2.76
C ASN A 199 -10.10 -11.88 -4.00
N MET A 200 -9.63 -13.14 -3.91
CA MET A 200 -9.17 -13.91 -5.07
C MET A 200 -10.12 -15.07 -5.34
N PRO A 201 -10.49 -15.32 -6.63
CA PRO A 201 -11.22 -16.51 -7.02
C PRO A 201 -10.41 -17.78 -6.71
N ALA A 202 -11.11 -18.87 -6.35
CA ALA A 202 -10.47 -20.17 -6.06
C ALA A 202 -9.61 -20.67 -7.24
N SER A 203 -10.08 -20.46 -8.47
CA SER A 203 -9.36 -20.83 -9.70
C SER A 203 -8.02 -20.07 -9.87
N ALA A 204 -7.89 -18.88 -9.28
CA ALA A 204 -6.67 -18.09 -9.34
C ALA A 204 -5.62 -18.52 -8.29
N LEU A 205 -6.03 -19.24 -7.23
CA LEU A 205 -5.12 -19.64 -6.14
C LEU A 205 -4.13 -20.74 -6.55
N ASP A 206 -4.45 -21.54 -7.56
CA ASP A 206 -3.59 -22.63 -8.06
C ASP A 206 -2.65 -22.20 -9.20
N ASN A 207 -2.64 -20.91 -9.54
CA ASN A 207 -1.78 -20.36 -10.56
C ASN A 207 -0.35 -20.14 -10.02
N PRO A 208 0.71 -20.36 -10.81
CA PRO A 208 2.10 -20.02 -10.44
C PRO A 208 2.29 -18.58 -9.96
N PHE A 209 1.51 -17.63 -10.49
CA PHE A 209 1.51 -16.24 -10.05
C PHE A 209 0.99 -16.09 -8.59
N ALA A 210 -0.06 -16.82 -8.22
CA ALA A 210 -0.56 -16.82 -6.85
C ALA A 210 0.41 -17.49 -5.88
N GLN A 211 1.13 -18.54 -6.34
CA GLN A 211 2.21 -19.15 -5.53
C GLN A 211 3.35 -18.15 -5.28
N GLN A 212 3.74 -17.37 -6.28
CA GLN A 212 4.71 -16.29 -6.12
C GLN A 212 4.22 -15.21 -5.14
N GLN A 213 2.94 -14.84 -5.20
CA GLN A 213 2.34 -13.92 -4.23
C GLN A 213 2.32 -14.50 -2.79
N LYS A 214 2.12 -15.81 -2.62
CA LYS A 214 2.23 -16.47 -1.32
C LYS A 214 3.65 -16.37 -0.75
N ILE A 215 4.67 -16.55 -1.58
CA ILE A 215 6.06 -16.38 -1.15
C ILE A 215 6.29 -14.93 -0.69
N LEU A 216 5.84 -13.95 -1.47
CA LEU A 216 5.94 -12.53 -1.12
C LEU A 216 5.24 -12.19 0.21
N LEU A 217 4.13 -12.86 0.54
CA LEU A 217 3.42 -12.68 1.81
C LEU A 217 4.33 -12.93 3.03
N TYR A 218 5.24 -13.89 2.95
CA TYR A 218 6.16 -14.21 4.04
C TYR A 218 7.50 -13.49 3.92
N VAL A 219 7.95 -13.23 2.70
CA VAL A 219 9.24 -12.59 2.43
C VAL A 219 9.21 -11.09 2.72
N PHE A 220 8.12 -10.40 2.38
CA PHE A 220 8.01 -8.95 2.64
C PHE A 220 8.21 -8.55 4.11
N PRO A 221 7.58 -9.20 5.09
CA PRO A 221 7.85 -8.88 6.50
C PRO A 221 9.32 -9.03 6.91
N LEU A 222 10.02 -10.01 6.35
CA LEU A 222 11.46 -10.21 6.60
C LEU A 222 12.30 -9.10 5.96
N ILE A 223 11.98 -8.71 4.72
CA ILE A 223 12.64 -7.58 4.05
C ILE A 223 12.46 -6.31 4.87
N PHE A 224 11.27 -6.04 5.38
CA PHE A 224 10.99 -4.88 6.21
C PHE A 224 11.70 -4.96 7.56
N ALA A 225 11.81 -6.13 8.16
CA ALA A 225 12.56 -6.30 9.40
C ALA A 225 14.04 -5.99 9.21
N VAL A 226 14.65 -6.49 8.13
CA VAL A 226 16.08 -6.28 7.84
C VAL A 226 16.35 -4.86 7.35
N SER A 227 15.51 -4.29 6.49
CA SER A 227 15.71 -2.92 5.97
C SER A 227 15.29 -1.83 6.96
N GLY A 228 14.27 -2.10 7.77
CA GLY A 228 13.67 -1.12 8.69
C GLY A 228 14.65 -0.59 9.74
N VAL A 229 15.63 -1.38 10.14
CA VAL A 229 16.65 -0.95 11.10
C VAL A 229 17.55 0.19 10.59
N ASN A 230 17.60 0.38 9.28
CA ASN A 230 18.36 1.44 8.64
C ASN A 230 17.55 2.73 8.41
N PHE A 231 16.24 2.69 8.63
CA PHE A 231 15.39 3.85 8.38
C PHE A 231 15.16 4.67 9.64
N PRO A 232 15.14 6.02 9.52
CA PRO A 232 14.72 6.90 10.61
C PRO A 232 13.30 6.56 11.09
N ILE A 233 13.05 6.79 12.39
CA ILE A 233 11.73 6.57 13.01
C ILE A 233 10.63 7.31 12.24
N GLY A 234 10.87 8.53 11.77
CA GLY A 234 9.91 9.29 10.96
C GLY A 234 9.51 8.58 9.67
N VAL A 235 10.44 7.86 9.01
CA VAL A 235 10.14 7.05 7.82
C VAL A 235 9.31 5.82 8.19
N LEU A 236 9.57 5.20 9.32
CA LEU A 236 8.79 4.06 9.81
C LEU A 236 7.35 4.49 10.19
N ILE A 237 7.17 5.67 10.79
CA ILE A 237 5.85 6.25 11.07
C ILE A 237 5.09 6.49 9.76
N TYR A 238 5.72 7.10 8.76
CA TYR A 238 5.14 7.26 7.43
C TYR A 238 4.69 5.91 6.86
N TRP A 239 5.54 4.90 6.93
CA TRP A 239 5.25 3.58 6.34
C TRP A 239 4.13 2.86 7.07
N LEU A 240 4.14 2.88 8.41
CA LEU A 240 3.05 2.33 9.22
C LEU A 240 1.71 3.03 8.91
N THR A 241 1.70 4.36 8.83
CA THR A 241 0.50 5.13 8.48
C THR A 241 -0.01 4.77 7.09
N THR A 242 0.91 4.60 6.13
CA THR A 242 0.61 4.15 4.77
C THR A 242 -0.02 2.75 4.76
N ASN A 243 0.50 1.82 5.57
CA ASN A 243 -0.04 0.47 5.70
C ASN A 243 -1.42 0.45 6.35
N LEU A 244 -1.62 1.23 7.41
CA LEU A 244 -2.92 1.37 8.08
C LEU A 244 -3.98 1.94 7.13
N TRP A 245 -3.63 2.97 6.36
CA TRP A 245 -4.52 3.51 5.33
C TRP A 245 -4.86 2.44 4.28
N SER A 246 -3.85 1.75 3.77
CA SER A 246 -4.03 0.70 2.76
C SER A 246 -4.90 -0.45 3.28
N MET A 247 -4.72 -0.85 4.55
CA MET A 247 -5.54 -1.85 5.22
C MET A 247 -7.01 -1.42 5.30
N GLY A 248 -7.27 -0.18 5.74
CA GLY A 248 -8.61 0.38 5.80
C GLY A 248 -9.26 0.50 4.41
N GLN A 249 -8.50 0.97 3.41
CA GLN A 249 -8.95 1.08 2.02
C GLN A 249 -9.29 -0.30 1.42
N GLN A 250 -8.44 -1.31 1.62
CA GLN A 250 -8.71 -2.66 1.15
C GLN A 250 -9.93 -3.27 1.83
N PHE A 251 -10.08 -3.10 3.14
CA PHE A 251 -11.26 -3.54 3.85
C PHE A 251 -12.54 -2.91 3.29
N TYR A 252 -12.51 -1.60 3.04
CA TYR A 252 -13.65 -0.87 2.45
C TYR A 252 -14.00 -1.42 1.04
N VAL A 253 -12.99 -1.62 0.19
CA VAL A 253 -13.18 -2.11 -1.19
C VAL A 253 -13.71 -3.53 -1.19
N ILE A 254 -13.12 -4.45 -0.41
CA ILE A 254 -13.55 -5.84 -0.30
C ILE A 254 -14.98 -5.95 0.24
N ARG A 255 -15.35 -5.07 1.18
CA ARG A 255 -16.70 -5.09 1.78
C ARG A 255 -17.79 -4.55 0.85
N ASN A 256 -17.51 -3.44 0.15
CA ASN A 256 -18.53 -2.69 -0.60
C ASN A 256 -18.52 -2.98 -2.09
N ASN A 257 -17.40 -3.44 -2.61
CA ASN A 257 -17.21 -3.70 -4.03
C ASN A 257 -16.26 -4.90 -4.22
N PRO A 258 -16.66 -6.10 -3.74
CA PRO A 258 -15.85 -7.31 -3.87
C PRO A 258 -15.74 -7.75 -5.33
N GLN A 259 -14.82 -8.67 -5.60
CA GLN A 259 -14.70 -9.28 -6.91
C GLN A 259 -15.69 -10.41 -7.08
N PRO A 260 -16.25 -10.60 -8.29
CA PRO A 260 -17.08 -11.76 -8.62
C PRO A 260 -16.32 -13.07 -8.31
N ASP A 261 -17.07 -14.13 -8.04
CA ASP A 261 -16.57 -15.48 -7.78
C ASP A 261 -15.60 -15.60 -6.60
N THR A 262 -15.73 -14.70 -5.60
CA THR A 262 -14.92 -14.72 -4.39
C THR A 262 -15.78 -14.91 -3.13
N PRO A 263 -15.18 -15.39 -2.00
CA PRO A 263 -15.89 -15.47 -0.72
C PRO A 263 -16.43 -14.12 -0.25
N ALA A 264 -15.74 -13.03 -0.56
CA ALA A 264 -16.20 -11.68 -0.24
C ALA A 264 -17.44 -11.28 -1.06
N TYR A 265 -17.54 -11.72 -2.30
CA TYR A 265 -18.69 -11.47 -3.18
C TYR A 265 -19.93 -12.21 -2.67
N ALA A 266 -19.83 -13.49 -2.33
CA ALA A 266 -20.92 -14.25 -1.73
C ALA A 266 -21.44 -13.60 -0.44
N ALA A 267 -20.54 -13.13 0.43
CA ALA A 267 -20.92 -12.41 1.64
C ALA A 267 -21.55 -11.04 1.35
N TRP A 268 -21.17 -10.37 0.26
CA TRP A 268 -21.78 -9.12 -0.17
C TRP A 268 -23.18 -9.35 -0.72
N GLU A 269 -23.41 -10.36 -1.57
CA GLU A 269 -24.72 -10.75 -2.09
C GLU A 269 -25.69 -11.07 -0.95
N ALA A 270 -25.27 -11.88 0.02
CA ALA A 270 -26.08 -12.20 1.19
C ALA A 270 -26.49 -10.93 1.98
N ARG A 271 -25.57 -9.97 2.13
CA ARG A 271 -25.88 -8.67 2.77
C ARG A 271 -26.85 -7.83 1.95
N GLN A 272 -26.74 -7.84 0.62
CA GLN A 272 -27.66 -7.12 -0.27
C GLN A 272 -29.07 -7.75 -0.25
N ALA A 273 -29.15 -9.09 -0.31
CA ALA A 273 -30.41 -9.82 -0.18
C ALA A 273 -31.10 -9.51 1.17
N ALA A 274 -30.37 -9.56 2.28
CA ALA A 274 -30.91 -9.22 3.59
C ALA A 274 -31.42 -7.75 3.68
N LYS A 275 -30.72 -6.81 3.00
CA LYS A 275 -31.17 -5.41 2.94
C LYS A 275 -32.44 -5.25 2.11
N ARG A 276 -32.54 -5.97 0.96
CA ARG A 276 -33.74 -5.97 0.10
C ARG A 276 -34.93 -6.56 0.83
N ALA A 277 -34.74 -7.71 1.49
CA ALA A 277 -35.80 -8.35 2.29
C ALA A 277 -36.32 -7.40 3.40
N LYS A 278 -35.45 -6.73 4.13
CA LYS A 278 -35.84 -5.71 5.13
C LYS A 278 -36.60 -4.53 4.53
N LYS A 279 -36.22 -4.07 3.34
CA LYS A 279 -36.88 -2.94 2.66
C LYS A 279 -38.28 -3.34 2.13
N ASN A 280 -38.46 -4.60 1.73
CA ASN A 280 -39.69 -5.14 1.17
C ASN A 280 -40.60 -5.82 2.22
N GLY A 281 -40.49 -5.43 3.49
CA GLY A 281 -41.35 -5.98 4.55
C GLY A 281 -41.14 -7.45 4.88
N GLY A 282 -39.93 -7.97 4.61
CA GLY A 282 -39.57 -9.37 4.91
C GLY A 282 -39.82 -10.37 3.81
N VAL A 283 -40.43 -9.97 2.68
CA VAL A 283 -40.63 -10.83 1.51
C VAL A 283 -39.43 -10.71 0.60
N ASP A 284 -38.76 -11.84 0.34
CA ASP A 284 -37.69 -11.94 -0.66
C ASP A 284 -38.32 -12.21 -2.03
N PRO A 285 -38.29 -11.26 -2.99
CA PRO A 285 -38.91 -11.47 -4.29
C PRO A 285 -38.17 -12.48 -5.20
N GLU A 286 -36.97 -12.91 -4.82
CA GLU A 286 -36.15 -13.89 -5.54
C GLU A 286 -35.98 -15.22 -4.78
N ALA A 287 -36.70 -15.43 -3.66
CA ALA A 287 -36.69 -16.72 -3.02
C ALA A 287 -37.35 -17.77 -3.98
N PRO A 288 -36.69 -18.91 -4.28
CA PRO A 288 -37.29 -19.93 -5.11
C PRO A 288 -38.60 -20.39 -4.45
N THR A 289 -39.71 -20.23 -5.18
CA THR A 289 -41.02 -20.68 -4.74
C THR A 289 -40.90 -22.19 -4.48
N GLN A 290 -40.84 -22.59 -3.20
CA GLN A 290 -40.99 -24.00 -2.85
C GLN A 290 -42.41 -24.41 -3.28
N THR A 291 -42.52 -25.03 -4.46
CA THR A 291 -43.70 -25.71 -4.87
C THR A 291 -43.86 -26.91 -3.94
N ILE A 292 -44.75 -26.77 -2.94
CA ILE A 292 -45.20 -27.89 -2.13
C ILE A 292 -46.06 -28.76 -3.05
N VAL A 293 -45.52 -29.92 -3.42
CA VAL A 293 -46.30 -31.02 -4.02
C VAL A 293 -46.54 -32.04 -2.96
#